data_980ac7240a6130038373f115db109469
#
_entry.id   980ac7240a6130038373f115db109469
#
_cell.length_a   1.000
_cell.length_b   1.000
_cell.length_c   1.000
_cell.angle_alpha   90.00
_cell.angle_beta   90.00
_cell.angle_gamma   90.00
#
_symmetry.space_group_name_H-M   'P 1'
#
loop_
_entity.id
_entity.type
_entity.pdbx_description
1 polymer ?
#
loop_
_entity_poly.entity_id
_entity_poly.type
_entity_poly.pdbx_seq_one_letter_code
_entity_poly.pdbx_strand_id
1 'polypeptide(L)'
;MPAVVEWGLREYSEALDAMRSMVQARRDGAIADTLILVEHPPVVTVGVEGDDGSAATSGLPTVSVERGGRATYHGPGQLVGYPIVDLEPRGRDVRRFVHDVEEIVVRSLAPFGVRAGHVSGRRGVWVAGERKIASIGIAVDHWVTFHGFALNVDPDLAAFDRFRPCGFSGSVMTSLSREAGHPVRIAQVTPHLVEAWREVFASPPDRPEAVGSLVETSSARA
;
A
#
# COMPACT_ATOMS: atom_id res chain seq x y z
N MET A 1 -9.17 -15.17 -10.65
CA MET A 1 -8.74 -14.87 -9.25
C MET A 1 -7.51 -13.97 -9.31
N PRO A 2 -7.37 -13.00 -8.41
CA PRO A 2 -6.20 -12.14 -8.37
C PRO A 2 -4.93 -12.97 -8.09
N ALA A 3 -3.86 -12.64 -8.81
CA ALA A 3 -2.59 -13.35 -8.72
C ALA A 3 -1.72 -12.82 -7.58
N VAL A 4 -0.74 -13.62 -7.16
CA VAL A 4 0.32 -13.21 -6.21
C VAL A 4 1.66 -13.63 -6.76
N VAL A 5 2.65 -12.75 -6.69
CA VAL A 5 4.03 -12.99 -7.11
C VAL A 5 4.97 -12.56 -5.99
N GLU A 6 5.90 -13.41 -5.61
CA GLU A 6 6.92 -13.11 -4.62
C GLU A 6 8.26 -12.85 -5.30
N TRP A 7 8.87 -11.68 -5.07
CA TRP A 7 10.14 -11.30 -5.68
C TRP A 7 11.35 -11.52 -4.76
N GLY A 8 11.12 -11.85 -3.49
CA GLY A 8 12.19 -11.96 -2.49
C GLY A 8 12.87 -10.61 -2.22
N LEU A 9 14.17 -10.63 -1.93
CA LEU A 9 14.95 -9.40 -1.78
C LEU A 9 15.36 -8.86 -3.15
N ARG A 10 15.00 -7.62 -3.46
CA ARG A 10 15.25 -6.99 -4.77
C ARG A 10 15.58 -5.50 -4.63
N GLU A 11 16.52 -5.02 -5.43
CA GLU A 11 16.84 -3.60 -5.53
C GLU A 11 15.61 -2.79 -5.96
N TYR A 12 15.45 -1.60 -5.33
CA TYR A 12 14.24 -0.79 -5.54
C TYR A 12 14.07 -0.33 -6.99
N SER A 13 15.17 0.06 -7.67
CA SER A 13 15.14 0.48 -9.07
C SER A 13 14.68 -0.63 -10.00
N GLU A 14 15.17 -1.85 -9.80
CA GLU A 14 14.76 -3.02 -10.58
C GLU A 14 13.27 -3.35 -10.35
N ALA A 15 12.82 -3.24 -9.10
CA ALA A 15 11.42 -3.46 -8.75
C ALA A 15 10.51 -2.38 -9.39
N LEU A 16 10.95 -1.13 -9.43
CA LEU A 16 10.21 -0.03 -10.05
C LEU A 16 10.05 -0.24 -11.56
N ASP A 17 11.10 -0.63 -12.26
CA ASP A 17 11.04 -0.90 -13.70
C ASP A 17 10.14 -2.11 -14.01
N ALA A 18 10.23 -3.15 -13.18
CA ALA A 18 9.35 -4.32 -13.31
C ALA A 18 7.88 -3.95 -13.02
N MET A 19 7.60 -3.13 -12.01
CA MET A 19 6.24 -2.63 -11.74
C MET A 19 5.65 -1.88 -12.93
N ARG A 20 6.42 -0.96 -13.54
CA ARG A 20 5.96 -0.20 -14.72
C ARG A 20 5.65 -1.11 -15.90
N SER A 21 6.46 -2.14 -16.11
CA SER A 21 6.21 -3.16 -17.13
C SER A 21 4.91 -3.95 -16.85
N MET A 22 4.65 -4.27 -15.57
CA MET A 22 3.42 -4.96 -15.18
C MET A 22 2.19 -4.07 -15.28
N VAL A 23 2.30 -2.76 -15.02
CA VAL A 23 1.21 -1.79 -15.28
C VAL A 23 0.82 -1.84 -16.75
N GLN A 24 1.80 -1.78 -17.67
CA GLN A 24 1.52 -1.90 -19.10
C GLN A 24 0.87 -3.23 -19.45
N ALA A 25 1.41 -4.35 -18.96
CA ALA A 25 0.85 -5.67 -19.21
C ALA A 25 -0.60 -5.82 -18.68
N ARG A 26 -0.91 -5.17 -17.53
CA ARG A 26 -2.27 -5.16 -16.97
C ARG A 26 -3.23 -4.32 -17.81
N ARG A 27 -2.79 -3.17 -18.29
CA ARG A 27 -3.56 -2.31 -19.24
C ARG A 27 -3.91 -3.05 -20.52
N ASP A 28 -2.96 -3.81 -21.05
CA ASP A 28 -3.14 -4.60 -22.28
C ASP A 28 -3.97 -5.87 -22.04
N GLY A 29 -4.39 -6.13 -20.79
CA GLY A 29 -5.13 -7.34 -20.41
C GLY A 29 -4.30 -8.63 -20.43
N ALA A 30 -2.97 -8.51 -20.57
CA ALA A 30 -2.06 -9.66 -20.63
C ALA A 30 -1.88 -10.35 -19.27
N ILE A 31 -2.12 -9.64 -18.16
CA ILE A 31 -2.09 -10.19 -16.80
C ILE A 31 -3.37 -9.84 -16.05
N ALA A 32 -3.71 -10.65 -15.04
CA ALA A 32 -4.78 -10.37 -14.09
C ALA A 32 -4.31 -9.34 -13.03
N ASP A 33 -5.25 -8.84 -12.21
CA ASP A 33 -4.90 -8.11 -10.98
C ASP A 33 -3.91 -8.93 -10.17
N THR A 34 -2.77 -8.32 -9.79
CA THR A 34 -1.63 -9.03 -9.22
C THR A 34 -1.08 -8.28 -8.01
N LEU A 35 -0.91 -8.97 -6.89
CA LEU A 35 -0.15 -8.48 -5.75
C LEU A 35 1.29 -8.96 -5.86
N ILE A 36 2.23 -8.04 -5.84
CA ILE A 36 3.66 -8.34 -5.76
C ILE A 36 4.09 -8.18 -4.30
N LEU A 37 4.78 -9.17 -3.76
CA LEU A 37 5.39 -9.13 -2.43
C LEU A 37 6.91 -9.12 -2.58
N VAL A 38 7.58 -8.22 -1.86
CA VAL A 38 9.01 -7.98 -2.01
C VAL A 38 9.62 -7.43 -0.72
N GLU A 39 10.88 -7.67 -0.50
CA GLU A 39 11.75 -6.93 0.43
C GLU A 39 12.75 -6.11 -0.38
N HIS A 40 13.21 -4.98 0.18
CA HIS A 40 14.23 -4.15 -0.44
C HIS A 40 15.46 -4.04 0.44
N PRO A 41 16.66 -3.88 -0.12
CA PRO A 41 17.81 -3.30 0.59
C PRO A 41 17.45 -1.91 1.13
N PRO A 42 18.20 -1.40 2.12
CA PRO A 42 17.95 -0.09 2.71
C PRO A 42 17.87 1.04 1.67
N VAL A 43 16.72 1.68 1.54
CA VAL A 43 16.46 2.79 0.61
C VAL A 43 15.40 3.75 1.17
N VAL A 44 15.54 5.03 0.91
CA VAL A 44 14.50 6.05 1.14
C VAL A 44 13.84 6.39 -0.20
N THR A 45 12.52 6.33 -0.26
CA THR A 45 11.76 6.78 -1.42
C THR A 45 11.03 8.07 -1.10
N VAL A 46 11.09 9.04 -2.00
CA VAL A 46 10.41 10.34 -1.87
C VAL A 46 9.29 10.41 -2.89
N GLY A 47 8.05 10.46 -2.38
CA GLY A 47 6.84 10.58 -3.22
C GLY A 47 6.60 12.02 -3.71
N VAL A 48 5.50 12.22 -4.43
CA VAL A 48 5.19 13.49 -5.10
C VAL A 48 4.93 14.68 -4.14
N GLU A 49 4.66 14.40 -2.87
CA GLU A 49 4.51 15.45 -1.84
C GLU A 49 5.87 15.94 -1.30
N GLY A 50 6.99 15.39 -1.82
CA GLY A 50 8.34 15.76 -1.44
C GLY A 50 8.74 15.35 -0.02
N ASP A 51 9.80 15.95 0.47
CA ASP A 51 10.23 15.89 1.87
C ASP A 51 10.78 17.27 2.30
N ASP A 52 11.22 17.39 3.51
CA ASP A 52 11.83 18.61 4.06
C ASP A 52 13.36 18.68 3.87
N GLY A 53 13.90 17.87 2.98
CA GLY A 53 15.33 17.74 2.73
C GLY A 53 16.02 16.69 3.63
N SER A 54 15.32 16.13 4.62
CA SER A 54 15.89 15.15 5.55
C SER A 54 16.25 13.82 4.90
N ALA A 55 15.56 13.43 3.83
CA ALA A 55 15.86 12.22 3.07
C ALA A 55 17.28 12.28 2.46
N ALA A 56 17.66 13.42 1.87
CA ALA A 56 18.97 13.59 1.25
C ALA A 56 20.12 13.53 2.27
N THR A 57 19.86 13.86 3.53
CA THR A 57 20.86 13.86 4.63
C THR A 57 20.83 12.57 5.46
N SER A 58 19.95 11.65 5.14
CA SER A 58 19.78 10.37 5.89
C SER A 58 21.00 9.45 5.82
N GLY A 59 21.87 9.62 4.81
CA GLY A 59 23.01 8.72 4.51
C GLY A 59 22.55 7.38 3.90
N LEU A 60 21.29 7.31 3.41
CA LEU A 60 20.74 6.16 2.69
C LEU A 60 20.56 6.47 1.21
N PRO A 61 20.64 5.47 0.32
CA PRO A 61 20.21 5.65 -1.07
C PRO A 61 18.81 6.27 -1.12
N THR A 62 18.62 7.31 -1.94
CA THR A 62 17.35 8.03 -2.04
C THR A 62 16.87 8.06 -3.48
N VAL A 63 15.59 7.71 -3.69
CA VAL A 63 14.94 7.65 -5.01
C VAL A 63 13.65 8.45 -4.99
N SER A 64 13.52 9.39 -5.95
CA SER A 64 12.26 10.10 -6.18
C SER A 64 11.32 9.25 -7.02
N VAL A 65 10.05 9.18 -6.63
CA VAL A 65 9.05 8.29 -7.23
C VAL A 65 7.69 8.97 -7.34
N GLU A 66 6.85 8.44 -8.22
CA GLU A 66 5.55 9.00 -8.57
C GLU A 66 4.40 8.65 -7.60
N ARG A 67 4.64 7.84 -6.55
CA ARG A 67 3.58 7.51 -5.56
C ARG A 67 3.14 8.73 -4.76
N GLY A 68 1.92 8.69 -4.26
CA GLY A 68 1.44 9.66 -3.29
C GLY A 68 2.22 9.60 -1.97
N GLY A 69 2.16 10.70 -1.22
CA GLY A 69 2.83 10.85 0.07
C GLY A 69 4.25 11.42 -0.03
N ARG A 70 4.88 11.44 1.15
CA ARG A 70 6.21 12.02 1.37
C ARG A 70 7.29 10.93 1.41
N ALA A 71 8.44 11.25 2.04
CA ALA A 71 9.52 10.30 2.21
C ALA A 71 9.12 9.10 3.09
N THR A 72 9.56 7.89 2.72
CA THR A 72 9.47 6.68 3.55
C THR A 72 10.72 5.82 3.34
N TYR A 73 10.96 4.92 4.30
CA TYR A 73 12.07 3.96 4.26
C TYR A 73 11.56 2.58 3.86
N HIS A 74 12.40 1.88 3.10
CA HIS A 74 12.28 0.45 2.88
C HIS A 74 13.61 -0.23 3.27
N GLY A 75 13.50 -1.42 3.84
CA GLY A 75 14.65 -2.20 4.27
C GLY A 75 14.28 -3.62 4.70
N PRO A 76 15.29 -4.47 4.99
CA PRO A 76 15.07 -5.83 5.46
C PRO A 76 14.15 -5.89 6.69
N GLY A 77 13.30 -6.91 6.73
CA GLY A 77 12.27 -7.06 7.77
C GLY A 77 10.98 -6.29 7.49
N GLN A 78 10.90 -5.54 6.38
CA GLN A 78 9.70 -4.88 5.93
C GLN A 78 9.06 -5.66 4.77
N LEU A 79 7.81 -6.11 4.93
CA LEU A 79 7.04 -6.72 3.84
C LEU A 79 6.42 -5.62 2.99
N VAL A 80 6.91 -5.44 1.78
CA VAL A 80 6.39 -4.48 0.82
C VAL A 80 5.45 -5.19 -0.15
N GLY A 81 4.28 -4.59 -0.37
CA GLY A 81 3.28 -5.09 -1.30
C GLY A 81 2.94 -4.06 -2.37
N TYR A 82 2.99 -4.48 -3.64
CA TYR A 82 2.64 -3.66 -4.79
C TYR A 82 1.43 -4.26 -5.51
N PRO A 83 0.20 -3.80 -5.21
CA PRO A 83 -0.99 -4.24 -5.94
C PRO A 83 -1.09 -3.53 -7.30
N ILE A 84 -0.97 -4.32 -8.36
CA ILE A 84 -1.20 -3.91 -9.75
C ILE A 84 -2.64 -4.28 -10.10
N VAL A 85 -3.55 -3.32 -10.03
CA VAL A 85 -5.00 -3.52 -10.13
C VAL A 85 -5.60 -2.55 -11.12
N ASP A 86 -6.46 -3.04 -11.98
CA ASP A 86 -7.27 -2.21 -12.86
C ASP A 86 -8.52 -1.69 -12.10
N LEU A 87 -8.58 -0.38 -11.91
CA LEU A 87 -9.69 0.29 -11.23
C LEU A 87 -10.87 0.61 -12.15
N GLU A 88 -10.76 0.43 -13.47
CA GLU A 88 -11.88 0.66 -14.41
C GLU A 88 -13.14 -0.12 -14.00
N PRO A 89 -13.08 -1.46 -13.85
CA PRO A 89 -14.23 -2.25 -13.44
C PRO A 89 -14.64 -2.02 -11.98
N ARG A 90 -13.80 -1.33 -11.19
CA ARG A 90 -14.02 -1.01 -9.77
C ARG A 90 -14.53 0.42 -9.54
N GLY A 91 -15.02 1.10 -10.59
CA GLY A 91 -15.62 2.42 -10.50
C GLY A 91 -14.62 3.57 -10.41
N ARG A 92 -13.34 3.34 -10.71
CA ARG A 92 -12.26 4.36 -10.70
C ARG A 92 -12.11 5.07 -9.34
N ASP A 93 -12.40 4.37 -8.24
CA ASP A 93 -12.35 4.92 -6.90
C ASP A 93 -11.01 4.61 -6.20
N VAL A 94 -10.07 5.56 -6.31
CA VAL A 94 -8.74 5.46 -5.67
C VAL A 94 -8.84 5.49 -4.14
N ARG A 95 -9.82 6.21 -3.57
CA ARG A 95 -9.97 6.28 -2.11
C ARG A 95 -10.43 4.94 -1.55
N ARG A 96 -11.42 4.34 -2.20
CA ARG A 96 -11.88 2.99 -1.89
C ARG A 96 -10.75 1.98 -2.00
N PHE A 97 -9.97 2.05 -3.07
CA PHE A 97 -8.81 1.17 -3.26
C PHE A 97 -7.77 1.31 -2.15
N VAL A 98 -7.42 2.53 -1.74
CA VAL A 98 -6.49 2.76 -0.61
C VAL A 98 -7.04 2.14 0.67
N HIS A 99 -8.33 2.31 0.95
CA HIS A 99 -8.98 1.68 2.10
C HIS A 99 -8.93 0.15 2.03
N ASP A 100 -9.19 -0.43 0.86
CA ASP A 100 -9.13 -1.88 0.65
C ASP A 100 -7.70 -2.42 0.87
N VAL A 101 -6.67 -1.67 0.46
CA VAL A 101 -5.25 -2.00 0.74
C VAL A 101 -4.94 -1.91 2.23
N GLU A 102 -5.44 -0.89 2.93
CA GLU A 102 -5.30 -0.80 4.39
C GLU A 102 -5.97 -1.97 5.10
N GLU A 103 -7.16 -2.36 4.65
CA GLU A 103 -7.93 -3.48 5.21
C GLU A 103 -7.19 -4.82 5.06
N ILE A 104 -6.52 -5.07 3.94
CA ILE A 104 -5.67 -6.26 3.75
C ILE A 104 -4.59 -6.32 4.82
N VAL A 105 -3.92 -5.20 5.07
CA VAL A 105 -2.88 -5.11 6.10
C VAL A 105 -3.48 -5.34 7.48
N VAL A 106 -4.60 -4.69 7.82
CA VAL A 106 -5.28 -4.86 9.12
C VAL A 106 -5.63 -6.32 9.38
N ARG A 107 -6.24 -7.00 8.40
CA ARG A 107 -6.59 -8.44 8.52
C ARG A 107 -5.38 -9.32 8.72
N SER A 108 -4.28 -9.02 8.05
CA SER A 108 -3.04 -9.81 8.17
C SER A 108 -2.38 -9.73 9.55
N LEU A 109 -2.71 -8.73 10.37
CA LEU A 109 -2.17 -8.53 11.72
C LEU A 109 -2.98 -9.26 12.81
N ALA A 110 -4.26 -9.52 12.56
CA ALA A 110 -5.18 -10.10 13.55
C ALA A 110 -4.70 -11.47 14.11
N PRO A 111 -4.14 -12.40 13.30
CA PRO A 111 -3.63 -13.69 13.82
C PRO A 111 -2.50 -13.55 14.82
N PHE A 112 -1.81 -12.41 14.86
CA PHE A 112 -0.72 -12.11 15.79
C PHE A 112 -1.19 -11.37 17.05
N GLY A 113 -2.52 -11.23 17.24
CA GLY A 113 -3.11 -10.53 18.37
C GLY A 113 -2.96 -9.00 18.32
N VAL A 114 -2.48 -8.45 17.20
CA VAL A 114 -2.26 -6.99 17.03
C VAL A 114 -3.51 -6.35 16.45
N ARG A 115 -4.13 -5.45 17.22
CA ARG A 115 -5.28 -4.67 16.78
C ARG A 115 -4.79 -3.37 16.16
N ALA A 116 -4.99 -3.24 14.87
CA ALA A 116 -4.64 -2.05 14.10
C ALA A 116 -5.85 -1.57 13.31
N GLY A 117 -5.78 -0.35 12.77
CA GLY A 117 -6.87 0.22 12.00
C GLY A 117 -6.51 1.53 11.32
N HIS A 118 -7.54 2.16 10.79
CA HIS A 118 -7.44 3.45 10.10
C HIS A 118 -7.54 4.61 11.10
N VAL A 119 -6.83 5.69 10.81
CA VAL A 119 -6.95 6.96 11.55
C VAL A 119 -7.38 8.05 10.57
N SER A 120 -8.49 8.71 10.84
CA SER A 120 -9.01 9.78 9.98
C SER A 120 -7.94 10.85 9.73
N GLY A 121 -7.72 11.19 8.46
CA GLY A 121 -6.71 12.18 8.06
C GLY A 121 -5.26 11.69 8.09
N ARG A 122 -4.98 10.44 8.45
CA ARG A 122 -3.64 9.86 8.47
C ARG A 122 -3.58 8.60 7.62
N ARG A 123 -2.91 8.65 6.48
CA ARG A 123 -2.71 7.47 5.61
C ARG A 123 -1.88 6.39 6.29
N GLY A 124 -2.23 5.13 6.05
CA GLY A 124 -1.55 3.95 6.57
C GLY A 124 -2.29 3.26 7.71
N VAL A 125 -1.69 2.22 8.25
CA VAL A 125 -2.29 1.40 9.32
C VAL A 125 -1.63 1.73 10.65
N TRP A 126 -2.46 1.89 11.67
CA TRP A 126 -2.05 2.40 12.97
C TRP A 126 -2.49 1.49 14.11
N VAL A 127 -1.62 1.28 15.08
CA VAL A 127 -1.90 0.57 16.34
C VAL A 127 -2.26 1.61 17.40
N ALA A 128 -3.38 1.40 18.09
CA ALA A 128 -3.95 2.30 19.11
C ALA A 128 -4.14 3.76 18.62
N GLY A 129 -4.19 3.99 17.30
CA GLY A 129 -4.30 5.33 16.72
C GLY A 129 -3.03 6.20 16.80
N GLU A 130 -1.96 5.71 17.37
CA GLU A 130 -0.75 6.47 17.69
C GLU A 130 0.51 5.96 16.97
N ARG A 131 0.67 4.64 16.87
CA ARG A 131 1.87 4.00 16.32
C ARG A 131 1.61 3.46 14.93
N LYS A 132 2.40 3.90 13.96
CA LYS A 132 2.25 3.54 12.55
C LYS A 132 2.98 2.23 12.26
N ILE A 133 2.22 1.19 11.91
CA ILE A 133 2.77 -0.13 11.58
C ILE A 133 2.95 -0.33 10.08
N ALA A 134 2.15 0.34 9.23
CA ALA A 134 2.31 0.28 7.79
C ALA A 134 2.14 1.65 7.13
N SER A 135 2.98 1.92 6.14
CA SER A 135 2.90 3.08 5.26
C SER A 135 2.20 2.71 3.96
N ILE A 136 1.40 3.64 3.39
CA ILE A 136 0.72 3.44 2.11
C ILE A 136 0.96 4.63 1.21
N GLY A 137 1.36 4.35 -0.03
CA GLY A 137 1.55 5.33 -1.08
C GLY A 137 1.30 4.69 -2.43
N ILE A 138 0.20 5.09 -3.08
CA ILE A 138 -0.28 4.56 -4.36
C ILE A 138 0.01 5.56 -5.47
N ALA A 139 0.29 5.06 -6.66
CA ALA A 139 0.19 5.79 -7.92
C ALA A 139 -0.80 5.07 -8.85
N VAL A 140 -1.34 5.82 -9.80
CA VAL A 140 -2.29 5.31 -10.79
C VAL A 140 -1.89 5.81 -12.16
N ASP A 141 -1.71 4.90 -13.10
CA ASP A 141 -1.49 5.21 -14.50
C ASP A 141 -2.60 4.57 -15.34
N HIS A 142 -3.39 5.39 -16.06
CA HIS A 142 -4.54 4.94 -16.86
C HIS A 142 -5.44 3.97 -16.09
N TRP A 143 -5.77 4.29 -14.85
CA TRP A 143 -6.59 3.51 -13.93
C TRP A 143 -5.99 2.18 -13.47
N VAL A 144 -4.75 1.88 -13.81
CA VAL A 144 -4.00 0.77 -13.22
C VAL A 144 -3.13 1.29 -12.08
N THR A 145 -3.22 0.64 -10.93
CA THR A 145 -2.46 1.01 -9.71
C THR A 145 -1.05 0.45 -9.74
N PHE A 146 -0.12 1.12 -9.06
CA PHE A 146 1.22 0.63 -8.77
C PHE A 146 1.78 1.31 -7.52
N HIS A 147 2.99 0.95 -7.07
CA HIS A 147 3.40 1.13 -5.70
C HIS A 147 2.39 0.46 -4.76
N GLY A 148 2.32 0.83 -3.48
CA GLY A 148 1.43 0.13 -2.58
C GLY A 148 1.67 0.42 -1.11
N PHE A 149 1.98 -0.62 -0.34
CA PHE A 149 2.19 -0.53 1.10
C PHE A 149 3.53 -1.10 1.54
N ALA A 150 3.95 -0.71 2.73
CA ALA A 150 5.12 -1.24 3.40
C ALA A 150 4.74 -1.53 4.86
N LEU A 151 4.62 -2.82 5.19
CA LEU A 151 4.32 -3.33 6.52
C LEU A 151 5.61 -3.60 7.27
N ASN A 152 5.81 -2.94 8.40
CA ASN A 152 6.92 -3.19 9.31
C ASN A 152 6.67 -4.51 10.06
N VAL A 153 7.27 -5.60 9.62
CA VAL A 153 7.21 -6.88 10.33
C VAL A 153 8.25 -6.90 11.43
N ASP A 154 9.52 -6.79 11.10
CA ASP A 154 10.64 -6.76 12.04
C ASP A 154 11.85 -5.97 11.48
N PRO A 155 11.65 -4.75 10.95
CA PRO A 155 12.77 -3.93 10.45
C PRO A 155 13.51 -3.25 11.60
N ASP A 156 14.74 -2.78 11.32
CA ASP A 156 15.43 -1.84 12.19
C ASP A 156 14.67 -0.49 12.18
N LEU A 157 13.92 -0.23 13.24
CA LEU A 157 13.14 1.01 13.38
C LEU A 157 14.01 2.26 13.55
N ALA A 158 15.28 2.13 13.96
CA ALA A 158 16.20 3.27 14.06
C ALA A 158 16.50 3.92 12.69
N ALA A 159 16.29 3.18 11.60
CA ALA A 159 16.39 3.73 10.25
C ALA A 159 15.41 4.89 10.01
N PHE A 160 14.24 4.88 10.65
CA PHE A 160 13.24 5.95 10.54
C PHE A 160 13.62 7.24 11.32
N ASP A 161 14.56 7.16 12.26
CA ASP A 161 15.04 8.34 12.99
C ASP A 161 16.02 9.19 12.17
N ARG A 162 16.51 8.65 11.03
CA ARG A 162 17.49 9.30 10.16
C ARG A 162 16.89 10.38 9.24
N PHE A 163 15.56 10.44 9.14
CA PHE A 163 14.80 11.43 8.37
C PHE A 163 13.39 11.58 8.97
N ARG A 164 12.53 12.41 8.36
CA ARG A 164 11.13 12.57 8.80
C ARG A 164 10.16 11.77 7.93
N PRO A 165 9.84 10.50 8.31
CA PRO A 165 8.95 9.66 7.52
C PRO A 165 7.55 10.27 7.46
N CYS A 166 7.05 10.55 6.25
CA CYS A 166 5.72 11.14 6.04
C CYS A 166 5.48 12.46 6.80
N GLY A 167 6.54 13.18 7.17
CA GLY A 167 6.47 14.40 7.97
C GLY A 167 6.28 14.19 9.49
N PHE A 168 6.29 12.94 9.96
CA PHE A 168 6.25 12.59 11.38
C PHE A 168 7.67 12.40 11.94
N SER A 169 7.78 12.34 13.27
CA SER A 169 8.98 11.82 13.93
C SER A 169 9.11 10.31 13.66
N GLY A 170 10.32 9.80 13.50
CA GLY A 170 10.57 8.34 13.40
C GLY A 170 9.98 7.56 14.58
N SER A 171 9.88 8.17 15.74
CA SER A 171 9.34 7.57 16.97
C SER A 171 7.88 7.11 16.89
N VAL A 172 7.10 7.55 15.87
CA VAL A 172 5.74 7.05 15.66
C VAL A 172 5.72 5.69 14.96
N MET A 173 6.86 5.24 14.41
CA MET A 173 6.93 3.97 13.71
C MET A 173 7.01 2.80 14.69
N THR A 174 6.27 1.74 14.38
CA THR A 174 6.30 0.47 15.11
C THR A 174 6.41 -0.70 14.16
N SER A 175 6.55 -1.93 14.69
CA SER A 175 6.61 -3.16 13.93
C SER A 175 5.72 -4.24 14.54
N LEU A 176 5.40 -5.25 13.75
CA LEU A 176 4.59 -6.37 14.20
C LEU A 176 5.28 -7.13 15.35
N SER A 177 6.58 -7.39 15.26
CA SER A 177 7.34 -8.03 16.34
C SER A 177 7.26 -7.24 17.66
N ARG A 178 7.35 -5.91 17.57
CA ARG A 178 7.26 -5.05 18.75
C ARG A 178 5.85 -5.08 19.37
N GLU A 179 4.81 -5.01 18.56
CA GLU A 179 3.42 -4.99 19.04
C GLU A 179 2.96 -6.38 19.54
N ALA A 180 3.44 -7.45 18.93
CA ALA A 180 3.15 -8.83 19.37
C ALA A 180 3.94 -9.24 20.62
N GLY A 181 5.02 -8.53 20.96
CA GLY A 181 5.89 -8.83 22.10
C GLY A 181 6.85 -10.00 21.87
N HIS A 182 6.99 -10.48 20.64
CA HIS A 182 7.93 -11.54 20.24
C HIS A 182 8.34 -11.39 18.77
N PRO A 183 9.48 -11.96 18.35
CA PRO A 183 9.91 -11.91 16.96
C PRO A 183 8.90 -12.57 16.02
N VAL A 184 8.54 -11.87 14.95
CA VAL A 184 7.69 -12.35 13.84
C VAL A 184 8.46 -12.20 12.54
N ARG A 185 8.45 -13.25 11.70
CA ARG A 185 9.12 -13.23 10.40
C ARG A 185 8.12 -12.97 9.28
N ILE A 186 8.56 -12.36 8.18
CA ILE A 186 7.76 -12.09 6.98
C ILE A 186 7.04 -13.36 6.50
N ALA A 187 7.72 -14.50 6.45
CA ALA A 187 7.14 -15.76 6.02
C ALA A 187 5.94 -16.24 6.88
N GLN A 188 5.79 -15.75 8.11
CA GLN A 188 4.63 -16.03 8.96
C GLN A 188 3.44 -15.12 8.63
N VAL A 189 3.71 -13.91 8.18
CA VAL A 189 2.69 -12.90 7.83
C VAL A 189 2.15 -13.10 6.42
N THR A 190 3.01 -13.47 5.48
CA THR A 190 2.69 -13.61 4.05
C THR A 190 1.43 -14.43 3.77
N PRO A 191 1.21 -15.62 4.37
CA PRO A 191 0.00 -16.41 4.11
C PRO A 191 -1.29 -15.65 4.46
N HIS A 192 -1.32 -14.96 5.60
CA HIS A 192 -2.48 -14.19 6.05
C HIS A 192 -2.74 -12.97 5.18
N LEU A 193 -1.68 -12.32 4.72
CA LEU A 193 -1.79 -11.18 3.80
C LEU A 193 -2.29 -11.62 2.43
N VAL A 194 -1.84 -12.75 1.91
CA VAL A 194 -2.30 -13.35 0.65
C VAL A 194 -3.76 -13.78 0.74
N GLU A 195 -4.20 -14.33 1.87
CA GLU A 195 -5.60 -14.69 2.12
C GLU A 195 -6.48 -13.43 2.10
N ALA A 196 -6.12 -12.40 2.88
CA ALA A 196 -6.83 -11.13 2.91
C ALA A 196 -6.87 -10.45 1.53
N TRP A 197 -5.77 -10.49 0.76
CA TRP A 197 -5.74 -10.02 -0.62
C TRP A 197 -6.77 -10.71 -1.49
N ARG A 198 -6.82 -12.05 -1.43
CA ARG A 198 -7.77 -12.84 -2.23
C ARG A 198 -9.21 -12.56 -1.86
N GLU A 199 -9.51 -12.40 -0.58
CA GLU A 199 -10.86 -12.08 -0.11
C GLU A 199 -11.32 -10.70 -0.57
N VAL A 200 -10.49 -9.68 -0.39
CA VAL A 200 -10.83 -8.28 -0.71
C VAL A 200 -10.93 -8.07 -2.23
N PHE A 201 -10.08 -8.74 -3.02
CA PHE A 201 -10.01 -8.54 -4.48
C PHE A 201 -10.61 -9.69 -5.30
N ALA A 202 -11.26 -10.67 -4.68
CA ALA A 202 -11.86 -11.82 -5.37
C ALA A 202 -12.88 -11.44 -6.43
N SER A 203 -13.65 -10.36 -6.20
CA SER A 203 -14.67 -9.85 -7.10
C SER A 203 -14.54 -8.33 -7.23
N PRO A 204 -14.84 -7.74 -8.40
CA PRO A 204 -15.04 -6.30 -8.44
C PRO A 204 -16.19 -5.96 -7.48
N PRO A 205 -16.13 -4.81 -6.76
CA PRO A 205 -17.23 -4.38 -5.91
C PRO A 205 -18.49 -4.23 -6.76
N ASP A 206 -19.65 -4.59 -6.18
CA ASP A 206 -20.94 -4.33 -6.81
C ASP A 206 -21.00 -2.87 -7.24
N ARG A 207 -21.26 -2.63 -8.52
CA ARG A 207 -21.53 -1.27 -9.00
C ARG A 207 -22.75 -0.77 -8.20
N PRO A 208 -22.69 0.41 -7.55
CA PRO A 208 -23.94 1.02 -7.10
C PRO A 208 -24.83 1.14 -8.34
N GLU A 209 -26.02 0.56 -8.27
CA GLU A 209 -27.03 0.73 -9.34
C GLU A 209 -27.09 2.21 -9.65
N ALA A 210 -26.92 2.55 -10.93
CA ALA A 210 -27.10 3.92 -11.39
C ALA A 210 -28.49 4.35 -10.92
N VAL A 211 -28.54 5.32 -10.00
CA VAL A 211 -29.80 5.92 -9.56
C VAL A 211 -30.49 6.38 -10.83
N GLY A 212 -31.58 5.66 -11.16
CA GLY A 212 -32.33 5.88 -12.38
C GLY A 212 -32.66 7.36 -12.51
N SER A 213 -32.35 7.94 -13.65
CA SER A 213 -32.78 9.26 -14.03
C SER A 213 -34.32 9.32 -13.96
N LEU A 214 -34.82 9.96 -12.91
CA LEU A 214 -36.22 10.40 -12.89
C LEU A 214 -36.36 11.43 -14.00
N VAL A 215 -36.77 10.95 -15.15
CA VAL A 215 -37.31 11.81 -16.22
C VAL A 215 -38.65 12.34 -15.70
N GLU A 216 -38.66 13.54 -15.18
CA GLU A 216 -39.88 14.29 -14.99
C GLU A 216 -40.49 14.58 -16.36
N THR A 217 -41.50 13.80 -16.72
CA THR A 217 -42.41 14.17 -17.80
C THR A 217 -43.34 15.23 -17.26
N SER A 218 -42.93 16.49 -17.43
CA SER A 218 -43.85 17.62 -17.29
C SER A 218 -44.84 17.58 -18.45
N SER A 219 -46.02 17.05 -18.18
CA SER A 219 -47.19 17.17 -19.05
C SER A 219 -47.74 18.57 -18.96
N ALA A 220 -47.49 19.39 -19.95
CA ALA A 220 -48.22 20.61 -20.16
C ALA A 220 -49.64 20.27 -20.66
N ARG A 221 -50.65 20.72 -19.97
CA ARG A 221 -52.01 20.88 -20.51
C ARG A 221 -52.55 22.25 -20.18
N ALA A 222 -52.98 22.91 -21.28
CA ALA A 222 -53.97 23.95 -21.49
C ALA A 222 -53.77 25.27 -20.74
#